data_f70f4239f6a481650f0ee19bd86fd16c
#
_entry.id   f70f4239f6a481650f0ee19bd86fd16c
#
_cell.length_a   1.000
_cell.length_b   1.000
_cell.length_c   1.000
_cell.angle_alpha   90.00
_cell.angle_beta   90.00
_cell.angle_gamma   90.00
#
_symmetry.space_group_name_H-M   'P 1'
#
loop_
_entity.id
_entity.type
_entity.pdbx_description
1 polymer ?
#
loop_
_entity_poly.entity_id
_entity_poly.type
_entity_poly.pdbx_seq_one_letter_code
_entity_poly.pdbx_strand_id
1 'polypeptide(L)'
;SGKTTLGIEFIKQFGQPTLVLAPTVTIRQQWVDRITTAFLANPSHAEQLISQDLKNPKLITIATYQALHSAMSQLKGESRAEDTDDQAEIEHFDYQGFDVVATFKEHALGTLCLDECHHLRNEWWKSLEAFRNSFTSIHMISLTATPPYDDDPALWKRYITMCGQIDEEITVPELVKENSLCPHQDYVYFSFPTREEKKQLKAIDKQKENVLHDISSDNLFIEKIQDCAALTGRISIDELLEEPKFLSATLIFLHSKGCSYPKNFQQLL
;
A
#
# COMPACT_ATOMS: atom_id res chain seq x y z
N SER A 1 -14.19 -5.66 -13.30
CA SER A 1 -13.43 -6.91 -13.41
C SER A 1 -14.02 -7.92 -12.42
N GLY A 2 -14.07 -9.22 -12.72
CA GLY A 2 -14.67 -10.26 -11.88
C GLY A 2 -13.88 -10.64 -10.60
N LYS A 3 -12.78 -9.96 -10.27
CA LYS A 3 -11.88 -10.29 -9.14
C LYS A 3 -12.60 -10.48 -7.81
N THR A 4 -13.43 -9.53 -7.39
CA THR A 4 -14.20 -9.62 -6.15
C THR A 4 -15.12 -10.84 -6.15
N THR A 5 -15.80 -11.12 -7.27
CA THR A 5 -16.67 -12.31 -7.42
C THR A 5 -15.85 -13.59 -7.30
N LEU A 6 -14.69 -13.67 -7.94
CA LEU A 6 -13.77 -14.80 -7.83
C LEU A 6 -13.26 -14.99 -6.40
N GLY A 7 -12.87 -13.91 -5.74
CA GLY A 7 -12.44 -13.96 -4.34
C GLY A 7 -13.54 -14.48 -3.40
N ILE A 8 -14.78 -14.02 -3.58
CA ILE A 8 -15.92 -14.51 -2.77
C ILE A 8 -16.19 -16.00 -3.03
N GLU A 9 -16.05 -16.46 -4.28
CA GLU A 9 -16.25 -17.88 -4.60
C GLU A 9 -15.18 -18.76 -3.94
N PHE A 10 -13.90 -18.32 -3.92
CA PHE A 10 -12.85 -19.02 -3.17
C PHE A 10 -13.14 -19.04 -1.66
N ILE A 11 -13.54 -17.91 -1.08
CA ILE A 11 -13.90 -17.82 0.35
C ILE A 11 -15.00 -18.82 0.67
N LYS A 12 -16.03 -18.89 -0.17
CA LYS A 12 -17.14 -19.83 -0.04
C LYS A 12 -16.67 -21.30 -0.14
N GLN A 13 -15.77 -21.61 -1.05
CA GLN A 13 -15.22 -22.97 -1.22
C GLN A 13 -14.36 -23.40 -0.02
N PHE A 14 -13.53 -22.49 0.53
CA PHE A 14 -12.76 -22.79 1.73
C PHE A 14 -13.64 -22.93 2.98
N GLY A 15 -14.74 -22.19 3.07
CA GLY A 15 -15.74 -22.32 4.15
C GLY A 15 -15.17 -22.05 5.55
N GLN A 16 -14.13 -21.23 5.65
CA GLN A 16 -13.41 -20.93 6.89
C GLN A 16 -13.57 -19.45 7.27
N PRO A 17 -13.42 -19.10 8.57
CA PRO A 17 -13.34 -17.71 8.96
C PRO A 17 -12.29 -16.95 8.14
N THR A 18 -12.71 -15.87 7.52
CA THR A 18 -11.92 -15.14 6.53
C THR A 18 -11.80 -13.68 6.89
N LEU A 19 -10.57 -13.13 6.79
CA LEU A 19 -10.32 -11.70 6.79
C LEU A 19 -10.05 -11.24 5.35
N VAL A 20 -10.86 -10.31 4.86
CA VAL A 20 -10.68 -9.62 3.59
C VAL A 20 -10.09 -8.25 3.87
N LEU A 21 -8.99 -7.90 3.21
CA LEU A 21 -8.37 -6.59 3.31
C LEU A 21 -8.52 -5.84 1.99
N ALA A 22 -9.13 -4.68 2.07
CA ALA A 22 -9.40 -3.79 0.94
C ALA A 22 -8.57 -2.51 1.02
N PRO A 23 -8.22 -1.87 -0.11
CA PRO A 23 -7.40 -0.65 -0.10
C PRO A 23 -8.14 0.57 0.45
N THR A 24 -9.46 0.66 0.26
CA THR A 24 -10.28 1.80 0.66
C THR A 24 -11.60 1.39 1.30
N VAL A 25 -12.22 2.30 2.02
CA VAL A 25 -13.57 2.11 2.61
C VAL A 25 -14.60 1.82 1.52
N THR A 26 -14.52 2.49 0.39
CA THR A 26 -15.40 2.28 -0.77
C THR A 26 -15.28 0.85 -1.31
N ILE A 27 -14.06 0.34 -1.49
CA ILE A 27 -13.85 -1.04 -1.94
C ILE A 27 -14.33 -2.05 -0.89
N ARG A 28 -14.08 -1.78 0.40
CA ARG A 28 -14.63 -2.57 1.50
C ARG A 28 -16.16 -2.68 1.40
N GLN A 29 -16.85 -1.56 1.17
CA GLN A 29 -18.31 -1.55 1.03
C GLN A 29 -18.75 -2.33 -0.22
N GLN A 30 -18.06 -2.21 -1.34
CA GLN A 30 -18.32 -3.01 -2.55
C GLN A 30 -18.25 -4.53 -2.28
N TRP A 31 -17.32 -4.98 -1.44
CA TRP A 31 -17.25 -6.38 -1.01
C TRP A 31 -18.49 -6.78 -0.24
N VAL A 32 -18.91 -5.99 0.76
CA VAL A 32 -20.14 -6.23 1.55
C VAL A 32 -21.35 -6.31 0.66
N ASP A 33 -21.53 -5.32 -0.23
CA ASP A 33 -22.67 -5.25 -1.14
C ASP A 33 -22.69 -6.44 -2.10
N ARG A 34 -21.56 -6.82 -2.64
CA ARG A 34 -21.44 -7.95 -3.56
C ARG A 34 -21.76 -9.28 -2.88
N ILE A 35 -21.26 -9.51 -1.66
CA ILE A 35 -21.59 -10.71 -0.89
C ILE A 35 -23.10 -10.74 -0.60
N THR A 36 -23.64 -9.64 -0.11
CA THR A 36 -25.05 -9.53 0.31
C THR A 36 -26.02 -9.73 -0.86
N THR A 37 -25.72 -9.13 -2.02
CA THR A 37 -26.66 -9.13 -3.15
C THR A 37 -26.53 -10.35 -4.07
N ALA A 38 -25.33 -10.91 -4.20
CA ALA A 38 -25.05 -11.94 -5.21
C ALA A 38 -24.76 -13.34 -4.61
N PHE A 39 -24.37 -13.43 -3.34
CA PHE A 39 -23.95 -14.70 -2.74
C PHE A 39 -24.81 -15.16 -1.56
N LEU A 40 -25.59 -14.29 -0.94
CA LEU A 40 -26.52 -14.69 0.11
C LEU A 40 -27.92 -14.95 -0.48
N ALA A 41 -28.45 -16.11 -0.19
CA ALA A 41 -29.82 -16.45 -0.56
C ALA A 41 -30.85 -15.54 0.15
N ASN A 42 -30.52 -15.05 1.33
CA ASN A 42 -31.31 -14.09 2.09
C ASN A 42 -30.39 -12.95 2.60
N PRO A 43 -30.52 -11.72 2.09
CA PRO A 43 -29.74 -10.57 2.52
C PRO A 43 -29.80 -10.28 4.03
N SER A 44 -30.86 -10.65 4.72
CA SER A 44 -30.98 -10.46 6.17
C SER A 44 -29.95 -11.26 6.99
N HIS A 45 -29.33 -12.27 6.41
CA HIS A 45 -28.24 -13.02 7.05
C HIS A 45 -26.90 -12.31 6.99
N ALA A 46 -26.78 -11.22 6.23
CA ALA A 46 -25.51 -10.49 6.09
C ALA A 46 -24.97 -10.04 7.45
N GLU A 47 -25.80 -9.48 8.31
CA GLU A 47 -25.41 -9.05 9.65
C GLU A 47 -24.87 -10.18 10.55
N GLN A 48 -25.29 -11.42 10.31
CA GLN A 48 -24.80 -12.58 11.08
C GLN A 48 -23.45 -13.09 10.55
N LEU A 49 -23.22 -12.98 9.25
CA LEU A 49 -22.07 -13.57 8.56
C LEU A 49 -20.93 -12.59 8.30
N ILE A 50 -21.24 -11.31 8.15
CA ILE A 50 -20.29 -10.28 7.75
C ILE A 50 -20.04 -9.32 8.92
N SER A 51 -18.77 -8.97 9.13
CA SER A 51 -18.35 -7.89 10.01
C SER A 51 -17.44 -6.90 9.25
N GLN A 52 -17.52 -5.64 9.62
CA GLN A 52 -16.57 -4.62 9.20
C GLN A 52 -15.72 -4.13 10.38
N ASP A 53 -15.84 -4.78 11.53
CA ASP A 53 -15.13 -4.44 12.75
C ASP A 53 -14.13 -5.55 13.14
N LEU A 54 -12.84 -5.20 13.20
CA LEU A 54 -11.78 -6.13 13.60
C LEU A 54 -11.92 -6.62 15.05
N LYS A 55 -12.61 -5.85 15.91
CA LYS A 55 -12.85 -6.24 17.31
C LYS A 55 -13.93 -7.33 17.44
N ASN A 56 -14.84 -7.40 16.48
CA ASN A 56 -15.95 -8.35 16.47
C ASN A 56 -15.94 -9.16 15.16
N PRO A 57 -14.97 -10.06 14.95
CA PRO A 57 -14.85 -10.83 13.72
C PRO A 57 -16.05 -11.79 13.58
N LYS A 58 -16.45 -12.02 12.32
CA LYS A 58 -17.47 -13.00 11.93
C LYS A 58 -16.90 -13.94 10.87
N LEU A 59 -17.73 -14.79 10.32
CA LEU A 59 -17.29 -15.73 9.27
C LEU A 59 -16.54 -15.02 8.15
N ILE A 60 -17.00 -13.84 7.74
CA ILE A 60 -16.29 -12.97 6.80
C ILE A 60 -16.13 -11.61 7.47
N THR A 61 -14.91 -11.25 7.78
CA THR A 61 -14.57 -9.91 8.28
C THR A 61 -13.90 -9.15 7.17
N ILE A 62 -14.38 -7.93 6.87
CA ILE A 62 -13.87 -7.11 5.78
C ILE A 62 -13.38 -5.79 6.37
N ALA A 63 -12.10 -5.51 6.25
CA ALA A 63 -11.47 -4.32 6.80
C ALA A 63 -10.57 -3.64 5.76
N THR A 64 -10.12 -2.42 6.05
CA THR A 64 -9.10 -1.76 5.25
C THR A 64 -7.69 -2.16 5.72
N TYR A 65 -6.69 -2.07 4.82
CA TYR A 65 -5.29 -2.25 5.22
C TYR A 65 -4.87 -1.26 6.31
N GLN A 66 -5.42 -0.05 6.26
CA GLN A 66 -5.17 0.96 7.28
C GLN A 66 -5.75 0.58 8.64
N ALA A 67 -6.97 0.01 8.68
CA ALA A 67 -7.56 -0.49 9.91
C ALA A 67 -6.70 -1.60 10.53
N LEU A 68 -6.21 -2.55 9.72
CA LEU A 68 -5.29 -3.58 10.20
C LEU A 68 -3.97 -2.98 10.74
N HIS A 69 -3.35 -2.04 10.01
CA HIS A 69 -2.15 -1.35 10.47
C HIS A 69 -2.38 -0.64 11.80
N SER A 70 -3.49 0.09 11.92
CA SER A 70 -3.86 0.80 13.15
C SER A 70 -4.10 -0.14 14.32
N ALA A 71 -4.72 -1.31 14.07
CA ALA A 71 -4.94 -2.34 15.09
C ALA A 71 -3.63 -3.01 15.52
N MET A 72 -2.75 -3.34 14.57
CA MET A 72 -1.42 -3.91 14.87
C MET A 72 -0.54 -2.94 15.66
N SER A 73 -0.68 -1.65 15.42
CA SER A 73 0.05 -0.57 16.09
C SER A 73 -0.67 -0.02 17.32
N GLN A 74 -1.84 -0.55 17.66
CA GLN A 74 -2.70 -0.12 18.79
C GLN A 74 -3.02 1.39 18.79
N LEU A 75 -3.23 1.96 17.61
CA LEU A 75 -3.48 3.38 17.43
C LEU A 75 -4.95 3.76 17.68
N LYS A 76 -5.15 5.04 18.02
CA LYS A 76 -6.45 5.69 18.03
C LYS A 76 -6.40 6.89 17.11
N GLY A 77 -7.42 7.10 16.30
CA GLY A 77 -7.47 8.23 15.40
C GLY A 77 -8.59 8.14 14.37
N GLU A 78 -8.43 8.95 13.34
CA GLU A 78 -9.30 9.02 12.17
C GLU A 78 -8.50 8.78 10.92
N SER A 79 -9.11 8.08 9.97
CA SER A 79 -8.55 7.83 8.66
C SER A 79 -9.40 8.55 7.62
N ARG A 80 -8.76 9.32 6.75
CA ARG A 80 -9.38 9.84 5.52
C ARG A 80 -8.88 9.02 4.34
N ALA A 81 -9.78 8.66 3.42
CA ALA A 81 -9.37 8.11 2.13
C ALA A 81 -8.67 9.23 1.34
N GLU A 82 -7.37 9.06 1.04
CA GLU A 82 -6.53 10.11 0.45
C GLU A 82 -6.81 10.38 -1.03
N ASP A 83 -7.67 9.61 -1.71
CA ASP A 83 -7.78 9.60 -3.18
C ASP A 83 -9.18 9.91 -3.73
N THR A 84 -10.09 10.50 -2.98
CA THR A 84 -11.39 10.86 -3.56
C THR A 84 -11.95 12.16 -3.03
N ASP A 85 -12.65 12.86 -3.95
CA ASP A 85 -13.46 14.06 -3.80
C ASP A 85 -14.02 14.33 -2.40
N ASP A 86 -14.39 15.57 -2.13
CA ASP A 86 -14.90 16.18 -0.88
C ASP A 86 -15.95 15.42 -0.05
N GLN A 87 -16.27 14.14 -0.37
CA GLN A 87 -17.21 13.28 0.33
C GLN A 87 -16.56 11.98 0.89
N ALA A 88 -15.25 11.95 1.08
CA ALA A 88 -14.59 10.77 1.64
C ALA A 88 -15.10 10.45 3.05
N GLU A 89 -15.64 9.24 3.23
CA GLU A 89 -16.03 8.75 4.55
C GLU A 89 -14.82 8.71 5.48
N ILE A 90 -14.99 9.32 6.66
CA ILE A 90 -13.98 9.30 7.72
C ILE A 90 -14.19 8.04 8.53
N GLU A 91 -13.21 7.16 8.56
CA GLU A 91 -13.22 5.98 9.41
C GLU A 91 -12.59 6.32 10.77
N HIS A 92 -13.41 6.24 11.84
CA HIS A 92 -12.93 6.39 13.21
C HIS A 92 -12.51 5.04 13.77
N PHE A 93 -11.35 4.97 14.40
CA PHE A 93 -10.88 3.76 15.05
C PHE A 93 -10.25 4.04 16.41
N ASP A 94 -10.41 3.10 17.32
CA ASP A 94 -9.75 3.09 18.63
C ASP A 94 -9.30 1.67 18.94
N TYR A 95 -8.03 1.39 18.69
CA TYR A 95 -7.44 0.07 18.91
C TYR A 95 -6.47 0.06 20.11
N GLN A 96 -6.55 1.03 21.01
CA GLN A 96 -5.74 1.05 22.22
C GLN A 96 -6.01 -0.20 23.07
N GLY A 97 -4.94 -0.95 23.40
CA GLY A 97 -5.06 -2.19 24.18
C GLY A 97 -5.76 -3.36 23.46
N PHE A 98 -6.05 -3.26 22.18
CA PHE A 98 -6.66 -4.30 21.39
C PHE A 98 -5.59 -5.19 20.74
N ASP A 99 -5.66 -6.50 20.99
CA ASP A 99 -4.81 -7.50 20.33
C ASP A 99 -5.55 -8.18 19.18
N VAL A 100 -5.34 -7.65 17.99
CA VAL A 100 -5.96 -8.16 16.75
C VAL A 100 -5.48 -9.59 16.45
N VAL A 101 -4.23 -9.95 16.74
CA VAL A 101 -3.69 -11.28 16.47
C VAL A 101 -4.35 -12.31 17.39
N ALA A 102 -4.45 -12.01 18.69
CA ALA A 102 -5.12 -12.90 19.65
C ALA A 102 -6.60 -13.09 19.26
N THR A 103 -7.31 -12.02 18.94
CA THR A 103 -8.73 -12.06 18.52
C THR A 103 -8.95 -12.95 17.29
N PHE A 104 -8.12 -12.82 16.25
CA PHE A 104 -8.28 -13.64 15.05
C PHE A 104 -7.78 -15.09 15.23
N LYS A 105 -6.84 -15.35 16.15
CA LYS A 105 -6.49 -16.72 16.57
C LYS A 105 -7.65 -17.39 17.30
N GLU A 106 -8.26 -16.69 18.23
CA GLU A 106 -9.43 -17.19 18.97
C GLU A 106 -10.63 -17.45 18.04
N HIS A 107 -10.79 -16.61 17.02
CA HIS A 107 -11.80 -16.78 15.98
C HIS A 107 -11.43 -17.86 14.94
N ALA A 108 -10.30 -18.54 15.07
CA ALA A 108 -9.79 -19.57 14.15
C ALA A 108 -9.70 -19.10 12.70
N LEU A 109 -9.09 -17.92 12.46
CA LEU A 109 -8.88 -17.40 11.11
C LEU A 109 -8.17 -18.43 10.22
N GLY A 110 -8.83 -18.83 9.14
CA GLY A 110 -8.33 -19.84 8.19
C GLY A 110 -7.96 -19.27 6.83
N THR A 111 -8.49 -18.10 6.46
CA THR A 111 -8.24 -17.48 5.15
C THR A 111 -7.98 -16.00 5.27
N LEU A 112 -6.96 -15.52 4.56
CA LEU A 112 -6.65 -14.10 4.37
C LEU A 112 -6.76 -13.74 2.88
N CYS A 113 -7.67 -12.85 2.56
CA CYS A 113 -7.90 -12.36 1.20
C CYS A 113 -7.41 -10.92 1.07
N LEU A 114 -6.51 -10.70 0.13
CA LEU A 114 -5.89 -9.40 -0.15
C LEU A 114 -6.42 -8.85 -1.47
N ASP A 115 -7.08 -7.71 -1.43
CA ASP A 115 -7.54 -7.02 -2.65
C ASP A 115 -6.61 -5.85 -2.96
N GLU A 116 -6.10 -5.78 -4.19
CA GLU A 116 -5.18 -4.75 -4.70
C GLU A 116 -3.94 -4.48 -3.81
N CYS A 117 -3.35 -5.54 -3.27
CA CYS A 117 -2.25 -5.44 -2.30
C CYS A 117 -0.94 -4.82 -2.87
N HIS A 118 -0.83 -4.63 -4.18
CA HIS A 118 0.31 -3.98 -4.83
C HIS A 118 0.42 -2.47 -4.51
N HIS A 119 -0.65 -1.82 -4.05
CA HIS A 119 -0.67 -0.40 -3.68
C HIS A 119 -0.31 -0.12 -2.20
N LEU A 120 0.15 -1.13 -1.46
CA LEU A 120 0.40 -0.97 -0.03
C LEU A 120 1.61 -0.07 0.26
N ARG A 121 1.43 0.84 1.21
CA ARG A 121 2.53 1.61 1.82
C ARG A 121 3.44 0.71 2.65
N ASN A 122 4.68 1.10 2.83
CA ASN A 122 5.68 0.27 3.53
C ASN A 122 5.26 -0.09 4.96
N GLU A 123 4.67 0.84 5.72
CA GLU A 123 4.22 0.58 7.09
C GLU A 123 3.06 -0.42 7.15
N TRP A 124 2.12 -0.30 6.21
CA TRP A 124 0.98 -1.23 6.12
C TRP A 124 1.44 -2.62 5.72
N TRP A 125 2.43 -2.68 4.84
CA TRP A 125 3.03 -3.94 4.44
C TRP A 125 3.71 -4.65 5.62
N LYS A 126 4.53 -3.94 6.42
CA LYS A 126 5.17 -4.49 7.62
C LYS A 126 4.12 -5.06 8.61
N SER A 127 3.03 -4.34 8.82
CA SER A 127 1.92 -4.79 9.69
C SER A 127 1.22 -6.03 9.14
N LEU A 128 0.99 -6.08 7.83
CA LEU A 128 0.40 -7.23 7.15
C LEU A 128 1.30 -8.47 7.26
N GLU A 129 2.61 -8.32 7.03
CA GLU A 129 3.59 -9.40 7.20
C GLU A 129 3.62 -9.92 8.63
N ALA A 130 3.68 -9.04 9.62
CA ALA A 130 3.67 -9.40 11.04
C ALA A 130 2.38 -10.14 11.41
N PHE A 131 1.23 -9.65 10.94
CA PHE A 131 -0.05 -10.29 11.15
C PHE A 131 -0.08 -11.70 10.52
N ARG A 132 0.23 -11.81 9.23
CA ARG A 132 0.24 -13.09 8.51
C ARG A 132 1.20 -14.10 9.17
N ASN A 133 2.39 -13.68 9.55
CA ASN A 133 3.40 -14.55 10.16
C ASN A 133 3.03 -15.03 11.59
N SER A 134 2.01 -14.41 12.20
CA SER A 134 1.47 -14.86 13.48
C SER A 134 0.60 -16.12 13.36
N PHE A 135 0.29 -16.57 12.14
CA PHE A 135 -0.52 -17.76 11.86
C PHE A 135 0.31 -18.82 11.15
N THR A 136 0.27 -20.05 11.66
CA THR A 136 1.08 -21.18 11.14
C THR A 136 0.51 -21.80 9.88
N SER A 137 -0.82 -21.76 9.71
CA SER A 137 -1.50 -22.30 8.54
C SER A 137 -2.70 -21.42 8.21
N ILE A 138 -2.60 -20.68 7.12
CA ILE A 138 -3.64 -19.77 6.63
C ILE A 138 -3.64 -19.83 5.11
N HIS A 139 -4.83 -19.95 4.52
CA HIS A 139 -4.99 -19.84 3.08
C HIS A 139 -4.87 -18.38 2.64
N MET A 140 -4.09 -18.14 1.59
CA MET A 140 -3.91 -16.82 1.03
C MET A 140 -4.65 -16.70 -0.30
N ILE A 141 -5.44 -15.64 -0.46
CA ILE A 141 -6.06 -15.25 -1.73
C ILE A 141 -5.55 -13.85 -2.03
N SER A 142 -4.85 -13.66 -3.14
CA SER A 142 -4.33 -12.35 -3.54
C SER A 142 -4.92 -11.96 -4.89
N LEU A 143 -5.63 -10.86 -4.93
CA LEU A 143 -6.34 -10.37 -6.11
C LEU A 143 -5.74 -9.02 -6.54
N THR A 144 -5.31 -8.94 -7.80
CA THR A 144 -4.80 -7.69 -8.36
C THR A 144 -5.07 -7.61 -9.86
N ALA A 145 -5.19 -6.42 -10.41
CA ALA A 145 -5.20 -6.19 -11.86
C ALA A 145 -3.80 -5.87 -12.39
N THR A 146 -2.90 -5.41 -11.55
CA THR A 146 -1.59 -4.88 -11.93
C THR A 146 -0.53 -5.38 -10.97
N PRO A 147 -0.09 -6.66 -11.13
CA PRO A 147 1.06 -7.13 -10.38
C PRO A 147 2.29 -6.25 -10.68
N PRO A 148 3.16 -5.98 -9.70
CA PRO A 148 4.29 -5.05 -9.85
C PRO A 148 5.48 -5.71 -10.60
N TYR A 149 5.26 -6.19 -11.83
CA TYR A 149 6.29 -6.87 -12.64
C TYR A 149 7.48 -5.96 -13.00
N ASP A 150 7.17 -4.69 -13.33
CA ASP A 150 8.12 -3.72 -13.86
C ASP A 150 8.68 -2.78 -12.79
N ASP A 151 8.31 -3.02 -11.52
CA ASP A 151 8.78 -2.24 -10.39
C ASP A 151 10.17 -2.69 -9.91
N ASP A 152 10.64 -2.05 -8.83
CA ASP A 152 11.88 -2.41 -8.17
C ASP A 152 11.91 -3.93 -7.86
N PRO A 153 13.00 -4.65 -8.21
CA PRO A 153 13.15 -6.08 -7.91
C PRO A 153 12.93 -6.44 -6.44
N ALA A 154 13.22 -5.53 -5.51
CA ALA A 154 12.95 -5.72 -4.08
C ALA A 154 11.44 -5.72 -3.80
N LEU A 155 10.69 -4.82 -4.44
CA LEU A 155 9.23 -4.77 -4.32
C LEU A 155 8.58 -6.03 -4.89
N TRP A 156 9.03 -6.48 -6.07
CA TRP A 156 8.58 -7.72 -6.67
C TRP A 156 8.85 -8.93 -5.77
N LYS A 157 10.07 -9.06 -5.24
CA LYS A 157 10.44 -10.14 -4.32
C LYS A 157 9.55 -10.15 -3.07
N ARG A 158 9.29 -8.98 -2.51
CA ARG A 158 8.42 -8.82 -1.35
C ARG A 158 6.98 -9.23 -1.67
N TYR A 159 6.45 -8.81 -2.81
CA TYR A 159 5.13 -9.19 -3.29
C TYR A 159 5.00 -10.72 -3.40
N ILE A 160 5.92 -11.37 -4.10
CA ILE A 160 5.92 -12.84 -4.28
C ILE A 160 6.09 -13.58 -2.93
N THR A 161 6.88 -13.03 -2.01
CA THR A 161 7.05 -13.65 -0.69
C THR A 161 5.74 -13.64 0.11
N MET A 162 4.93 -12.58 -0.02
CA MET A 162 3.65 -12.45 0.67
C MET A 162 2.52 -13.19 -0.05
N CYS A 163 2.37 -12.94 -1.34
CA CYS A 163 1.22 -13.36 -2.13
C CYS A 163 1.40 -14.73 -2.80
N GLY A 164 2.64 -15.23 -2.88
CA GLY A 164 2.96 -16.43 -3.64
C GLY A 164 3.21 -16.17 -5.12
N GLN A 165 3.39 -17.24 -5.89
CA GLN A 165 3.43 -17.18 -7.34
C GLN A 165 2.05 -16.82 -7.89
N ILE A 166 2.02 -16.26 -9.10
CA ILE A 166 0.75 -16.02 -9.79
C ILE A 166 0.24 -17.35 -10.29
N ASP A 167 -0.92 -17.78 -9.81
CA ASP A 167 -1.55 -19.05 -10.17
C ASP A 167 -2.34 -18.94 -11.48
N GLU A 168 -3.01 -17.79 -11.70
CA GLU A 168 -3.86 -17.58 -12.87
C GLU A 168 -3.87 -16.11 -13.28
N GLU A 169 -3.80 -15.85 -14.57
CA GLU A 169 -3.89 -14.54 -15.17
C GLU A 169 -4.90 -14.54 -16.32
N ILE A 170 -5.93 -13.69 -16.23
CA ILE A 170 -6.88 -13.47 -17.31
C ILE A 170 -6.52 -12.16 -17.99
N THR A 171 -6.08 -12.23 -19.22
CA THR A 171 -5.59 -11.07 -19.96
C THR A 171 -6.73 -10.18 -20.48
N VAL A 172 -6.47 -8.87 -20.65
CA VAL A 172 -7.46 -7.94 -21.24
C VAL A 172 -7.93 -8.39 -22.62
N PRO A 173 -7.07 -8.89 -23.54
CA PRO A 173 -7.53 -9.43 -24.82
C PRO A 173 -8.52 -10.59 -24.71
N GLU A 174 -8.34 -11.49 -23.74
CA GLU A 174 -9.27 -12.58 -23.48
C GLU A 174 -10.64 -12.06 -23.00
N LEU A 175 -10.65 -11.12 -22.05
CA LEU A 175 -11.87 -10.51 -21.54
C LEU A 175 -12.63 -9.73 -22.63
N VAL A 176 -11.92 -9.07 -23.53
CA VAL A 176 -12.52 -8.40 -24.70
C VAL A 176 -13.12 -9.43 -25.67
N LYS A 177 -12.40 -10.51 -25.95
CA LYS A 177 -12.87 -11.60 -26.83
C LYS A 177 -14.14 -12.26 -26.29
N GLU A 178 -14.24 -12.40 -24.97
CA GLU A 178 -15.41 -12.94 -24.27
C GLU A 178 -16.55 -11.92 -24.06
N ASN A 179 -16.42 -10.70 -24.57
CA ASN A 179 -17.35 -9.59 -24.36
C ASN A 179 -17.56 -9.20 -22.87
N SER A 180 -16.62 -9.56 -22.01
CA SER A 180 -16.62 -9.17 -20.59
C SER A 180 -16.03 -7.77 -20.38
N LEU A 181 -15.22 -7.27 -21.31
CA LEU A 181 -14.72 -5.90 -21.39
C LEU A 181 -14.99 -5.31 -22.77
N CYS A 182 -15.23 -4.02 -22.79
CA CYS A 182 -15.29 -3.27 -24.05
C CYS A 182 -13.91 -3.22 -24.70
N PRO A 183 -13.80 -3.43 -26.02
CA PRO A 183 -12.58 -3.11 -26.74
C PRO A 183 -12.28 -1.61 -26.59
N HIS A 184 -11.04 -1.27 -26.32
CA HIS A 184 -10.58 0.12 -26.29
C HIS A 184 -9.48 0.32 -27.33
N GLN A 185 -9.32 1.56 -27.73
CA GLN A 185 -8.30 1.97 -28.66
C GLN A 185 -7.71 3.29 -28.17
N ASP A 186 -6.39 3.29 -27.95
CA ASP A 186 -5.68 4.47 -27.52
C ASP A 186 -5.27 5.32 -28.73
N TYR A 187 -5.66 6.57 -28.72
CA TYR A 187 -5.25 7.54 -29.71
C TYR A 187 -4.21 8.46 -29.10
N VAL A 188 -2.96 8.33 -29.53
CA VAL A 188 -1.88 9.21 -29.09
C VAL A 188 -1.78 10.41 -30.01
N TYR A 189 -2.07 11.59 -29.47
CA TYR A 189 -1.93 12.85 -30.17
C TYR A 189 -0.69 13.60 -29.67
N PHE A 190 0.26 13.81 -30.57
CA PHE A 190 1.46 14.58 -30.28
C PHE A 190 1.26 16.04 -30.66
N SER A 191 1.44 16.95 -29.71
CA SER A 191 1.47 18.38 -29.97
C SER A 191 2.77 18.98 -29.41
N PHE A 192 3.18 20.09 -30.01
CA PHE A 192 4.29 20.86 -29.48
C PHE A 192 3.75 22.06 -28.70
N PRO A 193 4.37 22.38 -27.53
CA PRO A 193 3.97 23.56 -26.78
C PRO A 193 4.08 24.81 -27.64
N THR A 194 3.11 25.71 -27.54
CA THR A 194 3.14 27.03 -28.14
C THR A 194 4.32 27.87 -27.64
N ARG A 195 4.60 28.98 -28.26
CA ARG A 195 5.67 29.88 -27.80
C ARG A 195 5.42 30.40 -26.39
N GLU A 196 4.16 30.65 -26.04
CA GLU A 196 3.78 31.16 -24.72
C GLU A 196 3.93 30.08 -23.65
N GLU A 197 3.45 28.86 -23.91
CA GLU A 197 3.64 27.71 -23.03
C GLU A 197 5.12 27.38 -22.82
N LYS A 198 5.93 27.43 -23.87
CA LYS A 198 7.40 27.26 -23.73
C LYS A 198 8.03 28.31 -22.82
N LYS A 199 7.54 29.57 -22.88
CA LYS A 199 8.01 30.63 -22.01
C LYS A 199 7.61 30.38 -20.55
N GLN A 200 6.37 29.92 -20.32
CA GLN A 200 5.89 29.56 -18.99
C GLN A 200 6.66 28.37 -18.42
N LEU A 201 6.87 27.31 -19.20
CA LEU A 201 7.66 26.14 -18.78
C LEU A 201 9.09 26.55 -18.38
N LYS A 202 9.76 27.36 -19.21
CA LYS A 202 11.11 27.89 -18.87
C LYS A 202 11.11 28.75 -17.61
N ALA A 203 10.05 29.52 -17.34
CA ALA A 203 9.93 30.30 -16.13
C ALA A 203 9.78 29.41 -14.89
N ILE A 204 8.99 28.33 -14.99
CA ILE A 204 8.84 27.33 -13.94
C ILE A 204 10.17 26.60 -13.68
N ASP A 205 10.86 26.16 -14.72
CA ASP A 205 12.18 25.52 -14.60
C ASP A 205 13.18 26.43 -13.88
N LYS A 206 13.23 27.70 -14.27
CA LYS A 206 14.08 28.69 -13.62
C LYS A 206 13.73 28.93 -12.14
N GLN A 207 12.41 28.96 -11.82
CA GLN A 207 11.99 29.06 -10.41
C GLN A 207 12.42 27.82 -9.62
N LYS A 208 12.26 26.62 -10.19
CA LYS A 208 12.71 25.37 -9.58
C LYS A 208 14.23 25.38 -9.32
N GLU A 209 15.03 25.81 -10.30
CA GLU A 209 16.47 25.93 -10.14
C GLU A 209 16.85 26.94 -9.04
N ASN A 210 16.16 28.08 -8.96
CA ASN A 210 16.38 29.07 -7.91
C ASN A 210 16.07 28.50 -6.53
N VAL A 211 14.91 27.85 -6.35
CA VAL A 211 14.51 27.22 -5.08
C VAL A 211 15.53 26.14 -4.67
N LEU A 212 15.96 25.29 -5.60
CA LEU A 212 16.97 24.26 -5.33
C LEU A 212 18.31 24.89 -4.96
N HIS A 213 18.68 25.99 -5.61
CA HIS A 213 19.89 26.74 -5.27
C HIS A 213 19.81 27.34 -3.86
N ASP A 214 18.70 27.99 -3.54
CA ASP A 214 18.49 28.64 -2.24
C ASP A 214 18.53 27.60 -1.11
N ILE A 215 17.80 26.49 -1.24
CA ILE A 215 17.82 25.41 -0.26
C ILE A 215 19.22 24.81 -0.14
N SER A 216 19.89 24.55 -1.25
CA SER A 216 21.20 23.93 -1.26
C SER A 216 22.31 24.88 -0.75
N SER A 217 22.05 26.17 -0.68
CA SER A 217 22.99 27.20 -0.20
C SER A 217 22.64 27.67 1.21
N ASP A 218 21.56 27.19 1.80
CA ASP A 218 21.15 27.52 3.17
C ASP A 218 22.06 26.80 4.17
N ASN A 219 22.85 27.57 4.92
CA ASN A 219 23.76 27.04 5.92
C ASN A 219 23.02 26.27 7.03
N LEU A 220 21.82 26.71 7.43
CA LEU A 220 21.03 26.02 8.44
C LEU A 220 20.55 24.66 7.95
N PHE A 221 20.18 24.56 6.67
CA PHE A 221 19.81 23.30 6.04
C PHE A 221 21.02 22.33 5.99
N ILE A 222 22.18 22.84 5.61
CA ILE A 222 23.43 22.05 5.56
C ILE A 222 23.80 21.53 6.95
N GLU A 223 23.75 22.39 7.98
CA GLU A 223 24.02 22.01 9.38
C GLU A 223 23.04 20.92 9.86
N LYS A 224 21.74 21.08 9.58
CA LYS A 224 20.73 20.06 9.94
C LYS A 224 20.96 18.73 9.26
N ILE A 225 21.43 18.72 8.02
CA ILE A 225 21.78 17.48 7.33
C ILE A 225 23.04 16.85 7.97
N GLN A 226 24.05 17.64 8.33
CA GLN A 226 25.24 17.11 9.03
C GLN A 226 24.90 16.53 10.41
N ASP A 227 23.94 17.15 11.10
CA ASP A 227 23.46 16.69 12.43
C ASP A 227 22.40 15.60 12.36
N CYS A 228 22.03 15.14 11.16
CA CYS A 228 21.01 14.10 11.07
C CYS A 228 21.47 12.81 11.77
N ALA A 229 20.52 12.09 12.34
CA ALA A 229 20.78 10.89 13.16
C ALA A 229 21.59 9.82 12.41
N ALA A 230 21.42 9.75 11.09
CA ALA A 230 22.12 8.86 10.18
C ALA A 230 23.66 9.08 10.19
N LEU A 231 24.08 10.34 10.23
CA LEU A 231 25.51 10.69 10.17
C LEU A 231 26.16 10.77 11.55
N THR A 232 25.39 11.01 12.60
CA THR A 232 25.91 11.15 13.96
C THR A 232 26.08 9.81 14.70
N GLY A 233 25.80 8.68 14.04
CA GLY A 233 25.92 7.34 14.62
C GLY A 233 24.84 7.00 15.66
N ARG A 234 23.73 7.75 15.68
CA ARG A 234 22.56 7.48 16.54
C ARG A 234 21.67 6.38 15.98
N ILE A 235 21.86 6.02 14.72
CA ILE A 235 21.13 4.96 14.02
C ILE A 235 22.17 3.92 13.59
N SER A 236 21.81 2.65 13.64
CA SER A 236 22.68 1.55 13.21
C SER A 236 22.87 1.55 11.68
N ILE A 237 23.98 0.96 11.22
CA ILE A 237 24.22 0.83 9.77
C ILE A 237 23.13 0.02 9.09
N ASP A 238 22.59 -0.98 9.77
CA ASP A 238 21.50 -1.83 9.24
C ASP A 238 20.20 -1.03 9.03
N GLU A 239 19.86 -0.15 9.97
CA GLU A 239 18.72 0.77 9.82
C GLU A 239 18.95 1.80 8.70
N LEU A 240 20.19 2.22 8.46
CA LEU A 240 20.54 3.12 7.36
C LEU A 240 20.45 2.45 5.99
N LEU A 241 20.72 1.15 5.93
CA LEU A 241 20.60 0.36 4.71
C LEU A 241 19.14 0.04 4.35
N GLU A 242 18.19 0.31 5.24
CA GLU A 242 16.75 0.24 4.91
C GLU A 242 16.33 1.35 3.92
N GLU A 243 17.04 2.50 3.92
CA GLU A 243 16.81 3.60 2.97
C GLU A 243 18.10 4.04 2.25
N PRO A 244 18.67 3.19 1.40
CA PRO A 244 19.97 3.46 0.76
C PRO A 244 19.96 4.69 -0.15
N LYS A 245 18.83 5.04 -0.74
CA LYS A 245 18.66 6.24 -1.58
C LYS A 245 18.82 7.52 -0.77
N PHE A 246 18.25 7.58 0.43
CA PHE A 246 18.39 8.74 1.32
C PHE A 246 19.83 8.92 1.79
N LEU A 247 20.47 7.84 2.23
CA LEU A 247 21.87 7.88 2.65
C LEU A 247 22.79 8.34 1.52
N SER A 248 22.67 7.73 0.33
CA SER A 248 23.48 8.10 -0.84
C SER A 248 23.27 9.56 -1.24
N ALA A 249 22.03 10.04 -1.31
CA ALA A 249 21.72 11.43 -1.64
C ALA A 249 22.33 12.40 -0.61
N THR A 250 22.24 12.09 0.68
CA THR A 250 22.81 12.87 1.77
C THR A 250 24.33 12.98 1.66
N LEU A 251 25.02 11.85 1.45
CA LEU A 251 26.48 11.82 1.32
C LEU A 251 26.96 12.58 0.07
N ILE A 252 26.30 12.38 -1.07
CA ILE A 252 26.61 13.10 -2.32
C ILE A 252 26.41 14.61 -2.14
N PHE A 253 25.31 15.02 -1.48
CA PHE A 253 25.05 16.43 -1.20
C PHE A 253 26.13 17.05 -0.33
N LEU A 254 26.47 16.45 0.81
CA LEU A 254 27.52 16.94 1.72
C LEU A 254 28.89 16.95 1.05
N HIS A 255 29.21 15.93 0.27
CA HIS A 255 30.45 15.90 -0.51
C HIS A 255 30.53 17.06 -1.50
N SER A 256 29.44 17.35 -2.21
CA SER A 256 29.36 18.48 -3.16
C SER A 256 29.54 19.85 -2.51
N LYS A 257 29.25 19.94 -1.20
CA LYS A 257 29.44 21.18 -0.39
C LYS A 257 30.78 21.24 0.34
N GLY A 258 31.65 20.24 0.17
CA GLY A 258 32.93 20.16 0.87
C GLY A 258 32.77 19.93 2.38
N CYS A 259 31.64 19.46 2.83
CA CYS A 259 31.37 19.19 4.23
C CYS A 259 32.04 17.88 4.68
N SER A 260 32.52 17.84 5.91
CA SER A 260 33.07 16.63 6.51
C SER A 260 31.93 15.71 6.98
N TYR A 261 32.06 14.41 6.77
CA TYR A 261 31.21 13.36 7.27
C TYR A 261 32.06 12.19 7.81
N PRO A 262 31.48 11.27 8.62
CA PRO A 262 32.22 10.21 9.29
C PRO A 262 33.02 9.34 8.33
N LYS A 263 34.23 8.95 8.72
CA LYS A 263 35.19 8.21 7.86
C LYS A 263 34.69 6.86 7.40
N ASN A 264 33.84 6.21 8.18
CA ASN A 264 33.20 4.94 7.83
C ASN A 264 32.30 5.04 6.58
N PHE A 265 31.81 6.23 6.23
CA PHE A 265 31.04 6.47 5.01
C PHE A 265 31.89 6.93 3.82
N GLN A 266 33.16 7.31 4.02
CA GLN A 266 34.05 7.73 2.94
C GLN A 266 34.38 6.60 1.94
N GLN A 267 34.18 5.34 2.33
CA GLN A 267 34.39 4.17 1.48
C GLN A 267 33.17 3.79 0.62
N LEU A 268 32.03 4.47 0.82
CA LEU A 268 30.78 4.23 0.09
C LEU A 268 30.59 5.18 -1.11
N LEU A 269 31.45 6.18 -1.26
CA LEU A 269 31.54 7.11 -2.39
C LEU A 269 32.74 6.80 -3.27
#